data_56c1897a61e5d73b37efc01aa047f9b0
#
_entry.id   56c1897a61e5d73b37efc01aa047f9b0
#
_cell.length_a   1.000
_cell.length_b   1.000
_cell.length_c   1.000
_cell.angle_alpha   90.00
_cell.angle_beta   90.00
_cell.angle_gamma   90.00
#
_symmetry.space_group_name_H-M   'P 1'
#
loop_
_entity.id
_entity.type
_entity.pdbx_description
1 polymer ?
#
loop_
_entity_poly.entity_id
_entity_poly.type
_entity_poly.pdbx_seq_one_letter_code
_entity_poly.pdbx_strand_id
1 'polypeptide(L)'
;MIPDDEKARCAITGLRHGIDWRLLIALRETENGRAGLEFGVEDPAADTFDKQADEAARTIRHTIGRFARNVTPGEWWDEVRGRYVADFLHYFSRGGLGYQGYAPIGATNDPANLNKNHFGNLVQHYGEQCPP
;
A
#
# COMPACT_ATOMS: atom_id res chain seq x y z
N MET A 1 -8.10 -6.97 -11.65
CA MET A 1 -7.82 -5.64 -12.27
C MET A 1 -8.99 -4.70 -11.96
N ILE A 2 -8.68 -3.52 -11.48
CA ILE A 2 -9.72 -2.53 -11.14
C ILE A 2 -10.15 -1.73 -12.37
N PRO A 3 -11.37 -1.14 -12.34
CA PRO A 3 -11.85 -0.30 -13.43
C PRO A 3 -10.98 0.94 -13.68
N ASP A 4 -11.01 1.46 -14.90
CA ASP A 4 -10.21 2.62 -15.29
C ASP A 4 -10.52 3.88 -14.49
N ASP A 5 -11.77 4.08 -14.09
CA ASP A 5 -12.14 5.23 -13.23
C ASP A 5 -11.52 5.12 -11.85
N GLU A 6 -11.43 3.92 -11.27
CA GLU A 6 -10.74 3.72 -9.99
C GLU A 6 -9.24 3.95 -10.14
N LYS A 7 -8.64 3.50 -11.24
CA LYS A 7 -7.22 3.80 -11.51
C LYS A 7 -6.97 5.29 -11.59
N ALA A 8 -7.83 6.03 -12.27
CA ALA A 8 -7.71 7.49 -12.36
C ALA A 8 -7.82 8.15 -10.99
N ARG A 9 -8.74 7.71 -10.14
CA ARG A 9 -8.88 8.22 -8.77
C ARG A 9 -7.65 7.91 -7.92
N CYS A 10 -7.09 6.72 -8.05
CA CYS A 10 -5.85 6.36 -7.39
C CYS A 10 -4.69 7.25 -7.85
N ALA A 11 -4.59 7.52 -9.15
CA ALA A 11 -3.54 8.37 -9.68
C ALA A 11 -3.64 9.81 -9.13
N ILE A 12 -4.83 10.38 -9.14
CA ILE A 12 -5.08 11.73 -8.62
C ILE A 12 -4.76 11.79 -7.12
N THR A 13 -5.23 10.82 -6.35
CA THR A 13 -5.00 10.76 -4.90
C THR A 13 -3.52 10.56 -4.59
N GLY A 14 -2.86 9.67 -5.30
CA GLY A 14 -1.42 9.41 -5.12
C GLY A 14 -0.59 10.65 -5.41
N LEU A 15 -0.87 11.35 -6.49
CA LEU A 15 -0.18 12.60 -6.84
C LEU A 15 -0.41 13.67 -5.78
N ARG A 16 -1.64 13.80 -5.28
CA ARG A 16 -1.97 14.78 -4.23
C ARG A 16 -1.20 14.53 -2.95
N HIS A 17 -0.95 13.28 -2.60
CA HIS A 17 -0.19 12.89 -1.41
C HIS A 17 1.32 12.79 -1.67
N GLY A 18 1.77 12.97 -2.90
CA GLY A 18 3.18 12.91 -3.25
C GLY A 18 3.78 11.51 -3.18
N ILE A 19 2.98 10.48 -3.47
CA ILE A 19 3.43 9.08 -3.50
C ILE A 19 3.37 8.52 -4.92
N ASP A 20 4.05 7.41 -5.13
CA ASP A 20 3.91 6.63 -6.35
C ASP A 20 2.48 6.06 -6.40
N TRP A 21 1.65 6.56 -7.32
CA TRP A 21 0.26 6.16 -7.46
C TRP A 21 0.08 4.68 -7.76
N ARG A 22 1.13 4.02 -8.30
CA ARG A 22 1.10 2.58 -8.58
C ARG A 22 1.03 1.76 -7.30
N LEU A 23 1.62 2.28 -6.20
CA LEU A 23 1.48 1.67 -4.88
C LEU A 23 0.02 1.66 -4.43
N LEU A 24 -0.69 2.74 -4.70
CA LEU A 24 -2.09 2.87 -4.30
C LEU A 24 -2.99 1.92 -5.10
N ILE A 25 -2.76 1.80 -6.42
CA ILE A 25 -3.48 0.83 -7.25
C ILE A 25 -3.19 -0.59 -6.75
N ALA A 26 -1.92 -0.91 -6.52
CA ALA A 26 -1.54 -2.25 -6.03
C ALA A 26 -2.24 -2.59 -4.71
N LEU A 27 -2.33 -1.62 -3.79
CA LEU A 27 -3.02 -1.82 -2.53
C LEU A 27 -4.52 -2.04 -2.73
N ARG A 28 -5.15 -1.24 -3.61
CA ARG A 28 -6.56 -1.42 -3.95
C ARG A 28 -6.86 -2.83 -4.47
N GLU A 29 -6.04 -3.31 -5.38
CA GLU A 29 -6.20 -4.64 -5.95
C GLU A 29 -5.93 -5.74 -4.92
N THR A 30 -4.96 -5.54 -4.04
CA THR A 30 -4.60 -6.51 -2.99
C THR A 30 -5.71 -6.61 -1.94
N GLU A 31 -6.22 -5.49 -1.48
CA GLU A 31 -7.30 -5.46 -0.48
C GLU A 31 -8.63 -5.91 -1.07
N ASN A 32 -8.92 -5.47 -2.28
CA ASN A 32 -10.13 -5.83 -3.02
C ASN A 32 -11.40 -5.75 -2.16
N GLY A 33 -11.49 -4.72 -1.33
CA GLY A 33 -12.59 -4.54 -0.40
C GLY A 33 -13.87 -4.09 -1.09
N ARG A 34 -14.99 -4.37 -0.44
CA ARG A 34 -16.30 -3.91 -0.86
C ARG A 34 -16.42 -2.38 -0.74
N ALA A 35 -17.51 -1.81 -1.25
CA ALA A 35 -17.80 -0.38 -1.13
C ALA A 35 -17.70 0.08 0.33
N GLY A 36 -16.93 1.12 0.56
CA GLY A 36 -16.63 1.66 1.89
C GLY A 36 -15.43 1.01 2.59
N LEU A 37 -14.88 -0.07 2.03
CA LEU A 37 -13.70 -0.77 2.56
C LEU A 37 -12.72 -1.13 1.44
N GLU A 38 -12.71 -0.37 0.36
CA GLU A 38 -11.94 -0.68 -0.85
C GLU A 38 -10.44 -0.89 -0.57
N PHE A 39 -9.88 -0.17 0.39
CA PHE A 39 -8.46 -0.27 0.77
C PHE A 39 -8.27 -0.92 2.14
N GLY A 40 -9.32 -1.51 2.70
CA GLY A 40 -9.24 -2.16 4.00
C GLY A 40 -9.08 -1.22 5.19
N VAL A 41 -9.36 0.08 5.01
CA VAL A 41 -9.28 1.06 6.10
C VAL A 41 -10.53 0.93 6.98
N GLU A 42 -10.33 0.50 8.22
CA GLU A 42 -11.42 0.22 9.17
C GLU A 42 -11.84 1.47 9.95
N ASP A 43 -11.94 2.60 9.28
CA ASP A 43 -12.43 3.86 9.85
C ASP A 43 -13.82 4.15 9.30
N PRO A 44 -14.87 4.17 10.14
CA PRO A 44 -16.23 4.45 9.67
C PRO A 44 -16.38 5.79 8.96
N ALA A 45 -15.50 6.76 9.23
CA ALA A 45 -15.50 8.05 8.54
C ALA A 45 -14.97 7.94 7.10
N ALA A 46 -14.17 6.91 6.79
CA ALA A 46 -13.65 6.66 5.45
C ALA A 46 -14.58 5.70 4.70
N ASP A 47 -15.80 6.16 4.40
CA ASP A 47 -16.89 5.34 3.90
C ASP A 47 -17.14 5.46 2.38
N THR A 48 -16.28 6.18 1.66
CA THR A 48 -16.33 6.28 0.20
C THR A 48 -14.98 5.83 -0.39
N PHE A 49 -14.97 5.53 -1.71
CA PHE A 49 -13.73 5.18 -2.38
C PHE A 49 -12.65 6.26 -2.18
N ASP A 50 -13.01 7.53 -2.41
CA ASP A 50 -12.02 8.62 -2.31
C ASP A 50 -11.51 8.81 -0.89
N LYS A 51 -12.35 8.67 0.12
CA LYS A 51 -11.91 8.73 1.52
C LYS A 51 -11.05 7.53 1.90
N GLN A 52 -11.40 6.34 1.43
CA GLN A 52 -10.58 5.14 1.61
C GLN A 52 -9.21 5.32 0.96
N ALA A 53 -9.16 5.79 -0.28
CA ALA A 53 -7.93 6.04 -1.01
C ALA A 53 -7.07 7.10 -0.31
N ASP A 54 -7.69 8.15 0.19
CA ASP A 54 -7.02 9.24 0.90
C ASP A 54 -6.31 8.72 2.17
N GLU A 55 -7.01 7.94 2.98
CA GLU A 55 -6.44 7.36 4.20
C GLU A 55 -5.32 6.36 3.88
N ALA A 56 -5.52 5.52 2.86
CA ALA A 56 -4.49 4.57 2.43
C ALA A 56 -3.24 5.31 1.92
N ALA A 57 -3.42 6.36 1.12
CA ALA A 57 -2.30 7.17 0.62
C ALA A 57 -1.54 7.86 1.75
N ARG A 58 -2.26 8.37 2.75
CA ARG A 58 -1.64 8.97 3.94
C ARG A 58 -0.80 7.95 4.70
N THR A 59 -1.31 6.74 4.88
CA THR A 59 -0.57 5.66 5.55
C THR A 59 0.69 5.29 4.75
N ILE A 60 0.56 5.15 3.43
CA ILE A 60 1.72 4.89 2.57
C ILE A 60 2.75 6.00 2.71
N ARG A 61 2.34 7.26 2.66
CA ARG A 61 3.23 8.41 2.78
C ARG A 61 4.01 8.40 4.11
N HIS A 62 3.32 8.17 5.21
CA HIS A 62 3.96 8.09 6.53
C HIS A 62 4.92 6.91 6.61
N THR A 63 4.54 5.77 6.05
CA THR A 63 5.37 4.57 6.07
C THR A 63 6.63 4.73 5.22
N ILE A 64 6.53 5.41 4.07
CA ILE A 64 7.69 5.77 3.26
C ILE A 64 8.69 6.58 4.10
N GLY A 65 8.21 7.57 4.84
CA GLY A 65 9.07 8.40 5.70
C GLY A 65 9.76 7.57 6.79
N ARG A 66 9.05 6.66 7.42
CA ARG A 66 9.62 5.76 8.42
C ARG A 66 10.67 4.84 7.82
N PHE A 67 10.38 4.24 6.68
CA PHE A 67 11.30 3.35 5.98
C PHE A 67 12.58 4.08 5.59
N ALA A 68 12.44 5.25 4.97
CA ALA A 68 13.57 6.05 4.51
C ALA A 68 14.53 6.45 5.63
N ARG A 69 14.03 6.66 6.86
CA ARG A 69 14.88 7.00 8.01
C ARG A 69 15.78 5.84 8.47
N ASN A 70 15.51 4.62 8.02
CA ASN A 70 16.20 3.41 8.44
C ASN A 70 17.10 2.83 7.35
N VAL A 71 17.26 3.53 6.23
CA VAL A 71 18.18 3.15 5.15
C VAL A 71 19.16 4.29 4.91
N THR A 72 20.32 3.96 4.31
CA THR A 72 21.33 4.98 4.01
C THR A 72 20.77 6.01 3.04
N PRO A 73 20.87 7.32 3.36
CA PRO A 73 20.41 8.36 2.44
C PRO A 73 21.07 8.24 1.06
N GLY A 74 20.27 8.34 0.01
CA GLY A 74 20.72 8.22 -1.37
C GLY A 74 20.59 6.83 -1.95
N GLU A 75 20.61 5.78 -1.15
CA GLU A 75 20.44 4.40 -1.64
C GLU A 75 18.99 4.12 -2.00
N TRP A 76 18.09 4.68 -1.24
CA TRP A 76 16.65 4.39 -1.30
C TRP A 76 16.05 4.65 -2.68
N TRP A 77 16.31 5.82 -3.24
CA TRP A 77 15.69 6.21 -4.50
C TRP A 77 16.32 5.55 -5.71
N ASP A 78 17.62 5.31 -5.67
CA ASP A 78 18.33 4.75 -6.81
C ASP A 78 17.96 3.27 -7.06
N GLU A 79 17.61 2.55 -5.99
CA GLU A 79 17.29 1.12 -6.10
C GLU A 79 15.80 0.82 -5.88
N VAL A 80 14.97 1.85 -5.70
CA VAL A 80 13.55 1.66 -5.42
C VAL A 80 12.82 0.89 -6.52
N ARG A 81 13.30 0.98 -7.75
CA ARG A 81 12.73 0.25 -8.89
C ARG A 81 13.09 -1.23 -8.93
N GLY A 82 13.95 -1.68 -8.05
CA GLY A 82 14.37 -3.05 -7.92
C GLY A 82 14.17 -3.54 -6.50
N ARG A 83 15.30 -3.81 -5.82
CA ARG A 83 15.31 -4.42 -4.49
C ARG A 83 14.55 -3.63 -3.44
N TYR A 84 14.72 -2.31 -3.40
CA TYR A 84 14.14 -1.51 -2.32
C TYR A 84 12.63 -1.33 -2.42
N VAL A 85 12.05 -1.45 -3.61
CA VAL A 85 10.58 -1.47 -3.71
C VAL A 85 10.04 -2.70 -3.00
N ALA A 86 10.62 -3.87 -3.23
CA ALA A 86 10.20 -5.09 -2.56
C ALA A 86 10.42 -5.00 -1.05
N ASP A 87 11.54 -4.45 -0.61
CA ASP A 87 11.83 -4.26 0.81
C ASP A 87 10.83 -3.30 1.46
N PHE A 88 10.50 -2.20 0.78
CA PHE A 88 9.49 -1.27 1.26
C PHE A 88 8.12 -1.95 1.35
N LEU A 89 7.71 -2.69 0.33
CA LEU A 89 6.41 -3.36 0.32
C LEU A 89 6.33 -4.41 1.43
N HIS A 90 7.43 -5.10 1.72
CA HIS A 90 7.50 -6.02 2.85
C HIS A 90 7.31 -5.28 4.18
N TYR A 91 8.03 -4.18 4.37
CA TYR A 91 7.90 -3.36 5.58
C TYR A 91 6.47 -2.81 5.71
N PHE A 92 5.91 -2.28 4.63
CA PHE A 92 4.56 -1.74 4.63
C PHE A 92 3.53 -2.80 5.01
N SER A 93 3.64 -3.99 4.42
CA SER A 93 2.68 -5.08 4.61
C SER A 93 2.84 -5.76 5.98
N ARG A 94 4.06 -6.14 6.32
CA ARG A 94 4.35 -6.99 7.49
C ARG A 94 4.77 -6.21 8.73
N GLY A 95 5.29 -5.00 8.58
CA GLY A 95 5.79 -4.20 9.67
C GLY A 95 7.27 -4.42 9.96
N GLY A 96 7.71 -3.80 11.03
CA GLY A 96 9.09 -3.81 11.51
C GLY A 96 9.47 -2.43 12.03
N LEU A 97 10.60 -2.33 12.75
CA LEU A 97 11.14 -1.06 13.24
C LEU A 97 10.10 -0.19 13.96
N GLY A 98 9.26 -0.83 14.79
CA GLY A 98 8.22 -0.14 15.56
C GLY A 98 6.91 0.11 14.81
N TYR A 99 6.82 -0.29 13.55
CA TYR A 99 5.59 -0.23 12.77
C TYR A 99 4.92 -1.61 12.74
N GLN A 100 3.63 -1.65 13.01
CA GLN A 100 2.85 -2.89 13.10
C GLN A 100 2.68 -3.59 11.75
N GLY A 101 2.63 -2.84 10.66
CA GLY A 101 2.30 -3.36 9.33
C GLY A 101 0.84 -3.14 8.97
N TYR A 102 0.58 -2.99 7.67
CA TYR A 102 -0.77 -2.81 7.16
C TYR A 102 -1.60 -4.08 7.29
N ALA A 103 -0.96 -5.23 7.06
CA ALA A 103 -1.60 -6.54 7.15
C ALA A 103 -0.67 -7.54 7.86
N PRO A 104 -0.47 -7.41 9.18
CA PRO A 104 0.44 -8.27 9.91
C PRO A 104 -0.10 -9.71 10.00
N ILE A 105 0.81 -10.68 9.92
CA ILE A 105 0.44 -12.08 10.11
C ILE A 105 0.06 -12.29 11.59
N GLY A 106 -1.02 -13.03 11.83
CA GLY A 106 -1.48 -13.34 13.17
C GLY A 106 -2.25 -12.22 13.85
N ALA A 107 -2.69 -11.20 13.10
CA ALA A 107 -3.53 -10.14 13.64
C ALA A 107 -4.84 -10.71 14.20
N THR A 108 -5.31 -10.17 15.33
CA THR A 108 -6.52 -10.65 15.98
C THR A 108 -7.79 -10.44 15.15
N ASN A 109 -7.77 -9.44 14.26
CA ASN A 109 -8.87 -9.18 13.33
C ASN A 109 -8.79 -10.02 12.04
N ASP A 110 -7.87 -10.96 11.96
CA ASP A 110 -7.66 -11.85 10.81
C ASP A 110 -7.55 -13.31 11.28
N PRO A 111 -8.62 -13.88 11.88
CA PRO A 111 -8.56 -15.24 12.44
C PRO A 111 -8.36 -16.32 11.37
N ALA A 112 -8.74 -16.04 10.12
CA ALA A 112 -8.54 -16.98 9.01
C ALA A 112 -7.14 -16.86 8.39
N ASN A 113 -6.29 -15.97 8.89
CA ASN A 113 -4.93 -15.73 8.42
C ASN A 113 -4.86 -15.41 6.91
N LEU A 114 -5.79 -14.60 6.43
CA LEU A 114 -5.84 -14.16 5.03
C LEU A 114 -4.67 -13.24 4.68
N ASN A 115 -4.10 -12.57 5.68
CA ASN A 115 -2.97 -11.65 5.51
C ASN A 115 -1.67 -12.35 5.09
N LYS A 116 -1.60 -13.68 5.19
CA LYS A 116 -0.39 -14.44 4.82
C LYS A 116 0.07 -14.20 3.39
N ASN A 117 -0.85 -13.88 2.48
CA ASN A 117 -0.55 -13.65 1.06
C ASN A 117 -0.47 -12.15 0.70
N HIS A 118 -0.70 -11.26 1.66
CA HIS A 118 -0.82 -9.83 1.39
C HIS A 118 0.45 -9.25 0.74
N PHE A 119 1.61 -9.53 1.28
CA PHE A 119 2.87 -9.04 0.74
C PHE A 119 3.09 -9.52 -0.69
N GLY A 120 2.94 -10.83 -0.94
CA GLY A 120 3.13 -11.40 -2.29
C GLY A 120 2.16 -10.82 -3.32
N ASN A 121 0.91 -10.64 -2.93
CA ASN A 121 -0.10 -10.03 -3.78
C ASN A 121 0.23 -8.57 -4.08
N LEU A 122 0.69 -7.83 -3.08
CA LEU A 122 1.07 -6.43 -3.25
C LEU A 122 2.23 -6.27 -4.23
N VAL A 123 3.25 -7.12 -4.12
CA VAL A 123 4.39 -7.13 -5.05
C VAL A 123 3.93 -7.45 -6.47
N GLN A 124 3.08 -8.46 -6.63
CA GLN A 124 2.55 -8.84 -7.93
C GLN A 124 1.77 -7.69 -8.57
N HIS A 125 0.83 -7.12 -7.85
CA HIS A 125 -0.01 -6.04 -8.38
C HIS A 125 0.79 -4.77 -8.66
N TYR A 126 1.78 -4.45 -7.84
CA TYR A 126 2.67 -3.33 -8.13
C TYR A 126 3.44 -3.57 -9.43
N GLY A 127 3.98 -4.77 -9.61
CA GLY A 127 4.70 -5.14 -10.82
C GLY A 127 3.85 -4.98 -12.08
N GLU A 128 2.56 -5.29 -12.00
CA GLU A 128 1.62 -5.15 -13.11
C GLU A 128 1.41 -3.68 -13.54
N GLN A 129 1.67 -2.72 -12.65
CA GLN A 129 1.55 -1.29 -12.94
C GLN A 129 2.83 -0.68 -13.51
N CYS A 130 3.93 -1.41 -13.51
CA CYS A 130 5.21 -0.92 -14.01
C CYS A 130 5.35 -1.29 -15.49
N PRO A 131 5.87 -0.38 -16.34
CA PRO A 131 6.15 -0.73 -17.73
C PRO A 131 7.24 -1.80 -17.80
N PRO A 132 7.21 -2.64 -18.82
CA PRO A 132 8.23 -3.69 -19.00
C PRO A 132 9.64 -3.13 -19.18
#